data_53f1410de9be7126c7ac1db5c0644080
#
_entry.id   53f1410de9be7126c7ac1db5c0644080
#
_cell.length_a   1.000
_cell.length_b   1.000
_cell.length_c   1.000
_cell.angle_alpha   90.00
_cell.angle_beta   90.00
_cell.angle_gamma   90.00
#
_symmetry.space_group_name_H-M   'P 1'
#
loop_
_entity.id
_entity.type
_entity.pdbx_description
1 polymer ?
#
loop_
_entity_poly.entity_id
_entity_poly.type
_entity_poly.pdbx_seq_one_letter_code
_entity_poly.pdbx_strand_id
1 'polypeptide(L)'
;MTEPSTQERAGGGGPGLPQQRRILTSLPGPRSRELAARRSATVARGVSSTLPLYVARAGGGVLVDVDGNSLIDFGAGIAVVSVGNAAPAVVDNVRQQVGEFTHSCFMIAPYEGYVAVCEALARLTPGAHAKRSALFNSGAEAVENAVKIARVHTGRQAVVAFDHAYHGRTNLTMALTAKNMPYKQSFGPFASE
;
A
#
# COMPACT_ATOMS: atom_id res chain seq x y z
N MET A 1 -9.68 33.52 5.56
CA MET A 1 -9.53 32.07 5.78
C MET A 1 -9.25 31.90 7.27
N THR A 2 -10.25 31.47 8.02
CA THR A 2 -10.15 31.22 9.47
C THR A 2 -9.44 29.88 9.67
N GLU A 3 -8.32 29.88 10.40
CA GLU A 3 -7.67 28.63 10.83
C GLU A 3 -8.64 27.76 11.64
N PRO A 4 -8.70 26.46 11.41
CA PRO A 4 -9.53 25.56 12.23
C PRO A 4 -9.01 25.54 13.66
N SER A 5 -9.93 25.68 14.62
CA SER A 5 -9.62 25.75 16.04
C SER A 5 -8.96 24.46 16.55
N THR A 6 -8.06 24.60 17.51
CA THR A 6 -7.25 23.51 18.13
C THR A 6 -8.09 22.39 18.80
N GLN A 7 -9.37 22.57 18.99
CA GLN A 7 -10.29 21.58 19.60
C GLN A 7 -10.73 20.44 18.67
N GLU A 8 -10.62 20.61 17.33
CA GLU A 8 -10.98 19.54 16.37
C GLU A 8 -9.88 18.47 16.15
N ARG A 9 -8.73 18.61 16.82
CA ARG A 9 -7.59 17.69 16.69
C ARG A 9 -7.54 16.56 17.73
N ALA A 10 -8.52 16.48 18.63
CA ALA A 10 -8.50 15.56 19.79
C ALA A 10 -9.11 14.17 19.55
N GLY A 11 -9.40 13.79 18.31
CA GLY A 11 -9.83 12.43 17.96
C GLY A 11 -8.81 11.75 17.07
N GLY A 12 -8.22 10.66 17.52
CA GLY A 12 -7.10 9.99 16.88
C GLY A 12 -7.30 9.69 15.40
N GLY A 13 -6.51 10.37 14.56
CA GLY A 13 -6.33 10.05 13.18
C GLY A 13 -7.06 10.93 12.17
N GLY A 14 -6.31 11.61 11.31
CA GLY A 14 -6.78 12.34 10.15
C GLY A 14 -7.57 13.64 10.41
N PRO A 15 -7.96 14.36 9.36
CA PRO A 15 -8.75 15.58 9.51
C PRO A 15 -10.09 15.22 10.14
N GLY A 16 -10.28 15.50 11.44
CA GLY A 16 -11.46 15.36 12.30
C GLY A 16 -12.74 14.72 11.74
N LEU A 17 -12.61 13.57 11.05
CA LEU A 17 -13.75 12.90 10.45
C LEU A 17 -14.54 12.15 11.53
N PRO A 18 -15.87 12.35 11.64
CA PRO A 18 -16.71 11.53 12.52
C PRO A 18 -16.52 10.05 12.20
N GLN A 19 -16.18 9.25 13.21
CA GLN A 19 -15.94 7.81 13.06
C GLN A 19 -17.26 7.03 13.00
N GLN A 20 -18.09 7.35 11.99
CA GLN A 20 -19.42 6.73 11.83
C GLN A 20 -19.79 6.58 10.37
N ARG A 21 -20.61 5.56 10.07
CA ARG A 21 -21.23 5.40 8.77
C ARG A 21 -22.34 6.43 8.58
N ARG A 22 -22.32 7.15 7.46
CA ARG A 22 -23.40 8.09 7.07
C ARG A 22 -23.57 8.07 5.56
N ILE A 23 -24.71 7.64 5.08
CA ILE A 23 -25.05 7.59 3.66
C ILE A 23 -25.97 8.76 3.32
N LEU A 24 -25.54 9.61 2.42
CA LEU A 24 -26.24 10.81 1.98
C LEU A 24 -26.88 10.65 0.61
N THR A 25 -26.34 9.76 -0.25
CA THR A 25 -26.81 9.51 -1.61
C THR A 25 -26.97 8.01 -1.85
N SER A 26 -27.52 7.63 -3.01
CA SER A 26 -27.35 6.26 -3.51
C SER A 26 -25.87 5.92 -3.69
N LEU A 27 -25.51 4.65 -3.63
CA LEU A 27 -24.16 4.14 -3.93
C LEU A 27 -24.21 3.34 -5.24
N PRO A 28 -23.53 3.82 -6.33
CA PRO A 28 -22.72 5.03 -6.44
C PRO A 28 -23.56 6.32 -6.50
N GLY A 29 -23.04 7.40 -5.93
CA GLY A 29 -23.61 8.74 -6.03
C GLY A 29 -23.34 9.38 -7.41
N PRO A 30 -23.89 10.59 -7.69
CA PRO A 30 -23.77 11.22 -9.00
C PRO A 30 -22.33 11.54 -9.41
N ARG A 31 -21.49 12.05 -8.49
CA ARG A 31 -20.08 12.35 -8.77
C ARG A 31 -19.25 11.08 -8.95
N SER A 32 -19.56 10.01 -8.20
CA SER A 32 -18.94 8.70 -8.39
C SER A 32 -19.27 8.14 -9.78
N ARG A 33 -20.49 8.28 -10.29
CA ARG A 33 -20.87 7.88 -11.65
C ARG A 33 -20.11 8.66 -12.72
N GLU A 34 -19.96 9.98 -12.56
CA GLU A 34 -19.16 10.81 -13.46
C GLU A 34 -17.70 10.33 -13.51
N LEU A 35 -17.08 10.11 -12.36
CA LEU A 35 -15.71 9.61 -12.28
C LEU A 35 -15.57 8.20 -12.85
N ALA A 36 -16.59 7.34 -12.71
CA ALA A 36 -16.60 6.02 -13.32
C ALA A 36 -16.59 6.09 -14.85
N ALA A 37 -17.35 7.02 -15.45
CA ALA A 37 -17.33 7.26 -16.89
C ALA A 37 -15.95 7.75 -17.36
N ARG A 38 -15.35 8.73 -16.67
CA ARG A 38 -13.99 9.21 -16.96
C ARG A 38 -12.94 8.11 -16.84
N ARG A 39 -13.02 7.31 -15.77
CA ARG A 39 -12.15 6.14 -15.56
C ARG A 39 -12.26 5.14 -16.71
N SER A 40 -13.50 4.83 -17.13
CA SER A 40 -13.73 3.88 -18.23
C SER A 40 -13.10 4.33 -19.55
N ALA A 41 -13.00 5.63 -19.78
CA ALA A 41 -12.39 6.20 -20.98
C ALA A 41 -10.84 6.24 -20.94
N THR A 42 -10.23 6.26 -19.76
CA THR A 42 -8.81 6.60 -19.62
C THR A 42 -7.97 5.56 -18.88
N VAL A 43 -8.57 4.76 -18.00
CA VAL A 43 -7.85 3.78 -17.21
C VAL A 43 -7.93 2.41 -17.85
N ALA A 44 -6.78 1.72 -17.96
CA ALA A 44 -6.72 0.38 -18.51
C ALA A 44 -7.67 -0.59 -17.77
N ARG A 45 -8.39 -1.43 -18.52
CA ARG A 45 -9.40 -2.36 -17.99
C ARG A 45 -8.85 -3.34 -16.94
N GLY A 46 -7.57 -3.70 -17.01
CA GLY A 46 -6.89 -4.54 -16.02
C GLY A 46 -6.77 -3.90 -14.63
N VAL A 47 -6.89 -2.57 -14.50
CA VAL A 47 -6.95 -1.87 -13.21
C VAL A 47 -8.40 -1.89 -12.73
N SER A 48 -8.78 -2.98 -12.06
CA SER A 48 -10.15 -3.17 -11.56
C SER A 48 -10.44 -2.35 -10.30
N SER A 49 -11.71 -2.16 -9.97
CA SER A 49 -12.18 -1.66 -8.67
C SER A 49 -13.33 -2.52 -8.19
N THR A 50 -13.35 -2.83 -6.90
CA THR A 50 -14.40 -3.66 -6.29
C THR A 50 -15.63 -2.83 -5.90
N LEU A 51 -15.41 -1.60 -5.41
CA LEU A 51 -16.49 -0.73 -4.98
C LEU A 51 -16.76 0.36 -6.03
N PRO A 52 -18.05 0.68 -6.29
CA PRO A 52 -18.43 1.68 -7.27
C PRO A 52 -18.42 3.12 -6.71
N LEU A 53 -17.44 3.44 -5.87
CA LEU A 53 -17.30 4.75 -5.25
C LEU A 53 -15.86 5.26 -5.37
N TYR A 54 -15.68 6.57 -5.19
CA TYR A 54 -14.37 7.23 -5.29
C TYR A 54 -14.08 7.98 -4.00
N VAL A 55 -13.01 7.62 -3.33
CA VAL A 55 -12.63 8.22 -2.05
C VAL A 55 -12.10 9.64 -2.27
N ALA A 56 -12.63 10.58 -1.51
CA ALA A 56 -12.17 11.97 -1.47
C ALA A 56 -11.33 12.26 -0.22
N ARG A 57 -11.67 11.65 0.92
CA ARG A 57 -10.97 11.82 2.21
C ARG A 57 -11.02 10.52 2.99
N ALA A 58 -10.06 10.37 3.90
CA ALA A 58 -10.05 9.27 4.86
C ALA A 58 -9.45 9.73 6.20
N GLY A 59 -9.89 9.13 7.30
CA GLY A 59 -9.35 9.44 8.63
C GLY A 59 -9.73 8.34 9.62
N GLY A 60 -8.76 7.86 10.39
CA GLY A 60 -8.98 6.74 11.29
C GLY A 60 -9.51 5.52 10.53
N GLY A 61 -10.65 4.99 10.94
CA GLY A 61 -11.33 3.85 10.29
C GLY A 61 -12.45 4.25 9.33
N VAL A 62 -12.46 5.46 8.78
CA VAL A 62 -13.55 5.96 7.92
C VAL A 62 -13.01 6.47 6.58
N LEU A 63 -13.71 6.10 5.51
CA LEU A 63 -13.57 6.67 4.17
C LEU A 63 -14.75 7.59 3.87
N VAL A 64 -14.50 8.73 3.26
CA VAL A 64 -15.53 9.63 2.73
C VAL A 64 -15.39 9.69 1.22
N ASP A 65 -16.46 9.34 0.50
CA ASP A 65 -16.47 9.40 -0.96
C ASP A 65 -16.67 10.82 -1.49
N VAL A 66 -16.56 10.98 -2.81
CA VAL A 66 -16.73 12.25 -3.51
C VAL A 66 -18.17 12.80 -3.45
N ASP A 67 -19.13 11.96 -3.08
CA ASP A 67 -20.55 12.30 -2.92
C ASP A 67 -20.88 12.62 -1.44
N GLY A 68 -19.90 12.55 -0.53
CA GLY A 68 -20.05 12.87 0.88
C GLY A 68 -20.52 11.70 1.76
N ASN A 69 -20.66 10.50 1.21
CA ASN A 69 -21.00 9.33 1.99
C ASN A 69 -19.80 8.89 2.85
N SER A 70 -20.03 8.61 4.13
CA SER A 70 -19.03 8.04 5.04
C SER A 70 -19.25 6.54 5.20
N LEU A 71 -18.17 5.76 5.02
CA LEU A 71 -18.16 4.31 5.14
C LEU A 71 -17.10 3.87 6.14
N ILE A 72 -17.39 2.80 6.88
CA ILE A 72 -16.38 2.16 7.73
C ILE A 72 -15.42 1.37 6.84
N ASP A 73 -14.13 1.60 7.01
CA ASP A 73 -13.07 0.97 6.23
C ASP A 73 -12.59 -0.32 6.91
N PHE A 74 -13.21 -1.45 6.58
CA PHE A 74 -12.73 -2.78 6.99
C PHE A 74 -11.61 -3.32 6.10
N GLY A 75 -11.32 -2.66 4.98
CA GLY A 75 -10.29 -3.08 4.03
C GLY A 75 -8.92 -2.54 4.38
N ALA A 76 -8.86 -1.38 5.07
CA ALA A 76 -7.62 -0.71 5.49
C ALA A 76 -6.56 -0.62 4.37
N GLY A 77 -6.97 -0.43 3.10
CA GLY A 77 -6.07 -0.45 1.95
C GLY A 77 -5.41 -1.82 1.71
N ILE A 78 -6.11 -2.92 2.04
CA ILE A 78 -5.59 -4.30 2.09
C ILE A 78 -4.46 -4.38 3.13
N ALA A 79 -4.82 -4.04 4.38
CA ALA A 79 -3.98 -4.05 5.57
C ALA A 79 -2.74 -3.10 5.51
N VAL A 80 -2.81 -2.02 4.75
CA VAL A 80 -1.73 -1.02 4.64
C VAL A 80 -1.82 0.03 5.75
N VAL A 81 -3.02 0.55 6.03
CA VAL A 81 -3.23 1.64 7.00
C VAL A 81 -3.57 1.11 8.39
N SER A 82 -2.76 0.21 8.93
CA SER A 82 -2.99 -0.48 10.21
C SER A 82 -3.08 0.46 11.44
N VAL A 83 -2.50 1.66 11.35
CA VAL A 83 -2.59 2.70 12.39
C VAL A 83 -3.74 3.69 12.17
N GLY A 84 -4.58 3.42 11.16
CA GLY A 84 -5.65 4.31 10.70
C GLY A 84 -5.24 5.23 9.56
N ASN A 85 -6.22 5.62 8.76
CA ASN A 85 -6.01 6.59 7.67
C ASN A 85 -5.58 7.96 8.24
N ALA A 86 -4.60 8.57 7.61
CA ALA A 86 -4.09 9.90 7.95
C ALA A 86 -3.74 10.05 9.45
N ALA A 87 -3.10 9.04 10.05
CA ALA A 87 -2.65 9.08 11.43
C ALA A 87 -1.75 10.32 11.65
N PRO A 88 -1.99 11.16 12.69
CA PRO A 88 -1.30 12.44 12.83
C PRO A 88 0.21 12.35 12.80
N ALA A 89 0.81 11.42 13.56
CA ALA A 89 2.25 11.24 13.59
C ALA A 89 2.84 10.88 12.21
N VAL A 90 2.13 10.08 11.40
CA VAL A 90 2.56 9.76 10.03
C VAL A 90 2.46 10.99 9.14
N VAL A 91 1.35 11.73 9.22
CA VAL A 91 1.15 12.94 8.41
C VAL A 91 2.20 14.01 8.73
N ASP A 92 2.49 14.22 10.02
CA ASP A 92 3.44 15.24 10.45
C ASP A 92 4.89 14.89 10.01
N ASN A 93 5.29 13.62 10.17
CA ASN A 93 6.58 13.15 9.66
C ASN A 93 6.72 13.28 8.14
N VAL A 94 5.66 12.93 7.38
CA VAL A 94 5.66 13.10 5.92
C VAL A 94 5.77 14.58 5.52
N ARG A 95 5.03 15.46 6.19
CA ARG A 95 5.09 16.92 5.94
C ARG A 95 6.47 17.48 6.22
N GLN A 96 7.09 17.08 7.32
CA GLN A 96 8.47 17.48 7.63
C GLN A 96 9.42 17.00 6.54
N GLN A 97 9.43 15.71 6.24
CA GLN A 97 10.35 15.11 5.28
C GLN A 97 10.23 15.72 3.88
N VAL A 98 9.01 15.95 3.39
CA VAL A 98 8.80 16.52 2.05
C VAL A 98 9.23 17.99 1.97
N GLY A 99 9.28 18.70 3.12
CA GLY A 99 9.82 20.06 3.23
C GLY A 99 11.34 20.11 3.16
N GLU A 100 12.04 19.02 3.49
CA GLU A 100 13.50 18.95 3.47
C GLU A 100 14.01 18.48 2.10
N PHE A 101 13.53 17.35 1.60
CA PHE A 101 13.79 16.87 0.23
C PHE A 101 12.77 15.80 -0.17
N THR A 102 12.49 15.69 -1.46
CA THR A 102 11.52 14.74 -2.02
C THR A 102 12.16 13.47 -2.54
N HIS A 103 13.42 13.51 -2.97
CA HIS A 103 14.15 12.37 -3.49
C HIS A 103 15.65 12.53 -3.36
N SER A 104 16.32 11.43 -3.03
CA SER A 104 17.75 11.23 -3.22
C SER A 104 17.99 9.77 -3.63
N CYS A 105 18.89 9.53 -4.57
CA CYS A 105 19.34 8.18 -4.89
C CYS A 105 20.24 7.68 -3.76
N PHE A 106 19.73 6.77 -2.91
CA PHE A 106 20.44 6.28 -1.73
C PHE A 106 21.82 5.68 -2.06
N MET A 107 21.99 5.08 -3.22
CA MET A 107 23.27 4.52 -3.68
C MET A 107 24.32 5.62 -3.93
N ILE A 108 23.90 6.84 -4.28
CA ILE A 108 24.81 7.97 -4.56
C ILE A 108 24.97 8.85 -3.32
N ALA A 109 23.85 9.23 -2.69
CA ALA A 109 23.81 10.09 -1.52
C ALA A 109 22.81 9.50 -0.50
N PRO A 110 23.30 8.66 0.44
CA PRO A 110 22.46 8.06 1.46
C PRO A 110 21.86 9.08 2.42
N TYR A 111 20.76 8.70 3.08
CA TYR A 111 20.04 9.54 4.02
C TYR A 111 19.56 8.73 5.23
N GLU A 112 19.43 9.42 6.36
CA GLU A 112 19.15 8.81 7.67
C GLU A 112 17.85 8.00 7.71
N GLY A 113 16.76 8.48 7.08
CA GLY A 113 15.46 7.82 7.10
C GLY A 113 15.49 6.37 6.61
N TYR A 114 16.28 6.07 5.58
CA TYR A 114 16.47 4.69 5.12
C TYR A 114 17.19 3.83 6.16
N VAL A 115 18.25 4.37 6.78
CA VAL A 115 19.02 3.67 7.82
C VAL A 115 18.13 3.38 9.03
N ALA A 116 17.38 4.37 9.51
CA ALA A 116 16.49 4.24 10.67
C ALA A 116 15.40 3.16 10.45
N VAL A 117 14.84 3.06 9.24
CA VAL A 117 13.89 1.98 8.90
C VAL A 117 14.59 0.61 8.96
N CYS A 118 15.78 0.47 8.42
CA CYS A 118 16.54 -0.79 8.47
C CYS A 118 16.90 -1.19 9.92
N GLU A 119 17.27 -0.25 10.78
CA GLU A 119 17.52 -0.48 12.21
C GLU A 119 16.24 -0.91 12.93
N ALA A 120 15.12 -0.26 12.67
CA ALA A 120 13.82 -0.65 13.22
C ALA A 120 13.43 -2.09 12.80
N LEU A 121 13.59 -2.43 11.53
CA LEU A 121 13.34 -3.79 11.02
C LEU A 121 14.28 -4.82 11.68
N ALA A 122 15.56 -4.52 11.84
CA ALA A 122 16.50 -5.40 12.52
C ALA A 122 16.12 -5.67 13.99
N ARG A 123 15.59 -4.66 14.68
CA ARG A 123 15.11 -4.79 16.07
C ARG A 123 13.78 -5.53 16.19
N LEU A 124 12.82 -5.27 15.29
CA LEU A 124 11.46 -5.75 15.39
C LEU A 124 11.25 -7.16 14.82
N THR A 125 12.08 -7.57 13.85
CA THR A 125 11.96 -8.92 13.27
C THR A 125 12.49 -10.00 14.21
N PRO A 126 11.85 -11.18 14.27
CA PRO A 126 12.27 -12.28 15.16
C PRO A 126 13.68 -12.82 14.88
N GLY A 127 14.27 -13.45 15.87
CA GLY A 127 15.59 -14.09 15.79
C GLY A 127 16.72 -13.25 16.39
N ALA A 128 17.72 -13.92 16.97
CA ALA A 128 18.87 -13.29 17.65
C ALA A 128 20.09 -13.06 16.74
N HIS A 129 20.05 -13.51 15.49
CA HIS A 129 21.15 -13.32 14.53
C HIS A 129 21.23 -11.87 14.03
N ALA A 130 22.39 -11.47 13.55
CA ALA A 130 22.55 -10.17 12.89
C ALA A 130 21.68 -10.08 11.62
N LYS A 131 20.93 -9.01 11.51
CA LYS A 131 19.99 -8.78 10.40
C LYS A 131 20.39 -7.54 9.61
N ARG A 132 20.19 -7.61 8.31
CA ARG A 132 20.36 -6.48 7.40
C ARG A 132 19.14 -6.41 6.48
N SER A 133 18.69 -5.21 6.15
CA SER A 133 17.51 -4.99 5.34
C SER A 133 17.85 -4.21 4.08
N ALA A 134 17.12 -4.49 3.01
CA ALA A 134 17.10 -3.68 1.80
C ALA A 134 15.64 -3.33 1.48
N LEU A 135 15.39 -2.09 1.08
CA LEU A 135 14.05 -1.58 0.79
C LEU A 135 13.83 -1.53 -0.72
N PHE A 136 12.63 -1.88 -1.15
CA PHE A 136 12.21 -1.92 -2.56
C PHE A 136 10.86 -1.20 -2.71
N ASN A 137 10.47 -0.88 -3.96
CA ASN A 137 9.24 -0.13 -4.22
C ASN A 137 7.97 -0.99 -4.11
N SER A 138 8.10 -2.31 -4.14
CA SER A 138 6.95 -3.23 -4.06
C SER A 138 7.33 -4.56 -3.43
N GLY A 139 6.31 -5.29 -2.93
CA GLY A 139 6.49 -6.65 -2.45
C GLY A 139 6.98 -7.62 -3.53
N ALA A 140 6.57 -7.42 -4.79
CA ALA A 140 7.06 -8.22 -5.91
C ALA A 140 8.58 -8.04 -6.12
N GLU A 141 9.07 -6.80 -6.09
CA GLU A 141 10.52 -6.52 -6.17
C GLU A 141 11.27 -7.12 -4.97
N ALA A 142 10.71 -7.02 -3.79
CA ALA A 142 11.31 -7.61 -2.58
C ALA A 142 11.44 -9.14 -2.71
N VAL A 143 10.39 -9.83 -3.20
CA VAL A 143 10.42 -11.28 -3.43
C VAL A 143 11.42 -11.64 -4.53
N GLU A 144 11.46 -10.92 -5.65
CA GLU A 144 12.45 -11.12 -6.72
C GLU A 144 13.88 -11.07 -6.16
N ASN A 145 14.18 -10.06 -5.35
CA ASN A 145 15.50 -9.90 -4.76
C ASN A 145 15.78 -10.94 -3.66
N ALA A 146 14.79 -11.35 -2.87
CA ALA A 146 14.95 -12.42 -1.89
C ALA A 146 15.33 -13.75 -2.55
N VAL A 147 14.67 -14.10 -3.66
CA VAL A 147 15.01 -15.30 -4.45
C VAL A 147 16.42 -15.20 -5.03
N LYS A 148 16.81 -14.05 -5.60
CA LYS A 148 18.17 -13.82 -6.11
C LYS A 148 19.22 -14.04 -5.02
N ILE A 149 19.03 -13.45 -3.85
CA ILE A 149 19.95 -13.56 -2.71
C ILE A 149 20.02 -15.00 -2.23
N ALA A 150 18.88 -15.68 -2.09
CA ALA A 150 18.82 -17.07 -1.66
C ALA A 150 19.57 -18.01 -2.63
N ARG A 151 19.39 -17.86 -3.92
CA ARG A 151 20.08 -18.66 -4.95
C ARG A 151 21.59 -18.44 -4.91
N VAL A 152 22.04 -17.20 -4.86
CA VAL A 152 23.48 -16.88 -4.78
C VAL A 152 24.10 -17.45 -3.50
N HIS A 153 23.42 -17.30 -2.36
CA HIS A 153 23.94 -17.77 -1.09
C HIS A 153 23.98 -19.30 -0.99
N THR A 154 22.99 -20.00 -1.52
CA THR A 154 22.85 -21.46 -1.35
C THR A 154 23.36 -22.28 -2.52
N GLY A 155 23.53 -21.67 -3.70
CA GLY A 155 23.82 -22.38 -4.96
C GLY A 155 22.63 -23.22 -5.48
N ARG A 156 21.44 -23.15 -4.83
CA ARG A 156 20.25 -23.92 -5.20
C ARG A 156 19.37 -23.11 -6.17
N GLN A 157 18.74 -23.80 -7.14
CA GLN A 157 17.89 -23.16 -8.14
C GLN A 157 16.41 -23.15 -7.73
N ALA A 158 15.92 -24.29 -7.21
CA ALA A 158 14.50 -24.47 -6.93
C ALA A 158 14.03 -23.63 -5.74
N VAL A 159 12.79 -23.15 -5.84
CA VAL A 159 12.10 -22.39 -4.80
C VAL A 159 10.81 -23.11 -4.43
N VAL A 160 10.61 -23.38 -3.14
CA VAL A 160 9.37 -23.94 -2.62
C VAL A 160 8.37 -22.80 -2.38
N ALA A 161 7.19 -22.89 -3.00
CA ALA A 161 6.06 -22.01 -2.75
C ALA A 161 4.90 -22.81 -2.16
N PHE A 162 4.11 -22.17 -1.28
CA PHE A 162 2.95 -22.81 -0.67
C PHE A 162 1.69 -22.65 -1.51
N ASP A 163 0.80 -23.64 -1.47
CA ASP A 163 -0.53 -23.53 -2.02
C ASP A 163 -1.29 -22.34 -1.41
N HIS A 164 -2.09 -21.67 -2.22
CA HIS A 164 -2.85 -20.47 -1.88
C HIS A 164 -1.99 -19.21 -1.58
N ALA A 165 -0.67 -19.28 -1.70
CA ALA A 165 0.20 -18.12 -1.52
C ALA A 165 0.13 -17.15 -2.70
N TYR A 166 0.35 -15.86 -2.40
CA TYR A 166 0.48 -14.78 -3.36
C TYR A 166 1.82 -14.07 -3.18
N HIS A 167 2.61 -13.98 -4.23
CA HIS A 167 3.96 -13.40 -4.19
C HIS A 167 4.15 -12.15 -5.07
N GLY A 168 3.19 -11.84 -5.94
CA GLY A 168 3.25 -10.68 -6.82
C GLY A 168 2.84 -10.99 -8.25
N ARG A 169 3.07 -10.03 -9.15
CA ARG A 169 2.66 -10.07 -10.56
C ARG A 169 3.79 -9.77 -11.55
N THR A 170 5.03 -9.88 -11.14
CA THR A 170 6.18 -9.98 -12.05
C THR A 170 6.32 -11.42 -12.56
N ASN A 171 7.14 -11.67 -13.57
CA ASN A 171 7.24 -13.00 -14.18
C ASN A 171 7.58 -14.08 -13.15
N LEU A 172 8.65 -13.89 -12.35
CA LEU A 172 9.03 -14.86 -11.31
C LEU A 172 7.99 -14.94 -10.19
N THR A 173 7.46 -13.81 -9.71
CA THR A 173 6.48 -13.84 -8.61
C THR A 173 5.13 -14.42 -9.04
N MET A 174 4.74 -14.30 -10.32
CA MET A 174 3.59 -15.02 -10.85
C MET A 174 3.85 -16.54 -10.92
N ALA A 175 5.07 -16.97 -11.27
CA ALA A 175 5.44 -18.39 -11.22
C ALA A 175 5.21 -18.97 -9.83
N LEU A 176 5.59 -18.24 -8.76
CA LEU A 176 5.44 -18.64 -7.36
C LEU A 176 4.00 -18.49 -6.82
N THR A 177 3.18 -17.66 -7.44
CA THR A 177 1.79 -17.40 -6.99
C THR A 177 0.89 -18.58 -7.35
N ALA A 178 0.16 -19.14 -6.38
CA ALA A 178 -0.65 -20.33 -6.59
C ALA A 178 -1.86 -20.12 -7.52
N LYS A 179 -2.62 -19.03 -7.30
CA LYS A 179 -3.91 -18.81 -7.96
C LYS A 179 -3.75 -18.41 -9.43
N ASN A 180 -4.27 -19.25 -10.35
CA ASN A 180 -4.21 -18.97 -11.79
C ASN A 180 -5.07 -17.75 -12.15
N MET A 181 -6.37 -17.79 -11.86
CA MET A 181 -7.27 -16.66 -12.08
C MET A 181 -7.37 -15.81 -10.80
N PRO A 182 -7.25 -14.46 -10.90
CA PRO A 182 -7.04 -13.66 -12.12
C PRO A 182 -5.56 -13.34 -12.40
N TYR A 183 -4.58 -14.00 -11.74
CA TYR A 183 -3.21 -13.50 -11.67
C TYR A 183 -2.26 -14.03 -12.76
N LYS A 184 -2.48 -15.25 -13.24
CA LYS A 184 -1.51 -15.96 -14.11
C LYS A 184 -2.05 -16.29 -15.49
N GLN A 185 -3.35 -16.46 -15.64
CA GLN A 185 -3.95 -16.93 -16.89
C GLN A 185 -3.55 -16.04 -18.07
N SER A 186 -3.00 -16.65 -19.10
CA SER A 186 -2.56 -16.02 -20.36
C SER A 186 -1.37 -15.07 -20.26
N PHE A 187 -0.68 -15.01 -19.11
CA PHE A 187 0.52 -14.16 -18.94
C PHE A 187 1.85 -14.91 -19.09
N GLY A 188 1.83 -16.23 -19.27
CA GLY A 188 3.04 -17.03 -19.50
C GLY A 188 3.72 -16.75 -20.85
N PRO A 189 4.91 -17.32 -21.08
CA PRO A 189 5.54 -18.30 -20.21
C PRO A 189 6.14 -17.69 -18.93
N PHE A 190 6.10 -18.43 -17.84
CA PHE A 190 6.73 -18.05 -16.58
C PHE A 190 8.15 -18.65 -16.51
N ALA A 191 8.98 -18.08 -15.61
CA ALA A 191 10.23 -18.72 -15.29
C ALA A 191 9.96 -20.14 -14.78
N SER A 192 10.53 -21.14 -15.47
CA SER A 192 10.47 -22.54 -15.05
C SER A 192 11.62 -22.84 -14.10
N GLU A 193 11.32 -23.53 -13.02
CA GLU A 193 12.28 -23.95 -12.01
C GLU A 193 11.99 -25.37 -11.53
#